data_0c2b5f90dbb427eec7f4fcadbb26779a
#
_entry.id   0c2b5f90dbb427eec7f4fcadbb26779a
#
_cell.length_a   1.000
_cell.length_b   1.000
_cell.length_c   1.000
_cell.angle_alpha   90.00
_cell.angle_beta   90.00
_cell.angle_gamma   90.00
#
_symmetry.space_group_name_H-M   'P 1'
#
loop_
_entity.id
_entity.type
_entity.pdbx_description
1 polymer ?
#
loop_
_entity_poly.entity_id
_entity_poly.type
_entity_poly.pdbx_seq_one_letter_code
_entity_poly.pdbx_strand_id
1 'polypeptide(L)'
;MGYQDDYVMRTISDLVRAIARLALGKNEINYALPDTEDKYSDTDRIYRKLRDLVDAGEINEAENQLYENLDENDTEHLEMAMTLYMYLNQLDDDTLFMANYSREEIVEGINSVSASFGITGFENFVDTTMV
;
A
#
# COMPACT_ATOMS: atom_id res chain seq x y z
N MET A 1 20.43 4.01 7.72
CA MET A 1 19.32 4.94 7.59
C MET A 1 19.82 6.31 7.37
N GLY A 2 19.28 7.03 6.46
CA GLY A 2 19.71 8.35 6.21
C GLY A 2 18.57 9.20 5.75
N TYR A 3 18.92 10.40 5.33
CA TYR A 3 17.95 11.35 4.81
C TYR A 3 17.16 10.79 3.64
N GLN A 4 17.79 9.91 2.87
CA GLN A 4 17.18 9.33 1.68
C GLN A 4 15.96 8.48 2.03
N ASP A 5 16.06 7.69 3.11
CA ASP A 5 14.95 6.85 3.53
C ASP A 5 13.76 7.67 4.01
N ASP A 6 14.03 8.72 4.81
CA ASP A 6 12.98 9.61 5.29
C ASP A 6 12.31 10.33 4.12
N TYR A 7 13.11 10.74 3.16
CA TYR A 7 12.61 11.42 1.98
C TYR A 7 11.72 10.49 1.15
N VAL A 8 12.16 9.25 0.95
CA VAL A 8 11.38 8.26 0.20
C VAL A 8 10.07 7.95 0.92
N MET A 9 10.12 7.77 2.24
CA MET A 9 8.90 7.52 3.02
C MET A 9 7.87 8.64 2.83
N ARG A 10 8.33 9.88 2.87
CA ARG A 10 7.45 11.04 2.69
C ARG A 10 6.90 11.09 1.28
N THR A 11 7.74 10.81 0.30
CA THR A 11 7.34 10.83 -1.10
C THR A 11 6.31 9.75 -1.39
N ILE A 12 6.46 8.56 -0.77
CA ILE A 12 5.48 7.49 -0.88
C ILE A 12 4.14 7.95 -0.30
N SER A 13 4.16 8.61 0.85
CA SER A 13 2.93 9.13 1.46
C SER A 13 2.26 10.16 0.55
N ASP A 14 3.05 11.01 -0.09
CA ASP A 14 2.53 12.01 -1.02
C ASP A 14 1.92 11.34 -2.25
N LEU A 15 2.56 10.28 -2.74
CA LEU A 15 2.04 9.52 -3.88
C LEU A 15 0.68 8.90 -3.55
N VAL A 16 0.56 8.27 -2.38
CA VAL A 16 -0.71 7.67 -1.96
C VAL A 16 -1.80 8.74 -1.85
N ARG A 17 -1.46 9.90 -1.30
CA ARG A 17 -2.42 11.00 -1.19
C ARG A 17 -2.88 11.51 -2.55
N ALA A 18 -1.95 11.61 -3.51
CA ALA A 18 -2.29 12.03 -4.86
C ALA A 18 -3.26 11.05 -5.51
N ILE A 19 -3.01 9.76 -5.33
CA ILE A 19 -3.88 8.72 -5.87
C ILE A 19 -5.26 8.78 -5.21
N ALA A 20 -5.30 8.94 -3.89
CA ALA A 20 -6.56 9.04 -3.16
C ALA A 20 -7.39 10.22 -3.65
N ARG A 21 -6.75 11.36 -3.88
CA ARG A 21 -7.44 12.55 -4.36
C ARG A 21 -8.00 12.34 -5.76
N LEU A 22 -7.21 11.77 -6.63
CA LEU A 22 -7.61 11.57 -8.02
C LEU A 22 -8.67 10.49 -8.17
N ALA A 23 -8.51 9.37 -7.48
CA ALA A 23 -9.37 8.20 -7.68
C ALA A 23 -10.57 8.17 -6.75
N LEU A 24 -10.42 8.67 -5.53
CA LEU A 24 -11.44 8.54 -4.48
C LEU A 24 -12.04 9.89 -4.07
N GLY A 25 -11.46 10.99 -4.53
CA GLY A 25 -11.90 12.32 -4.14
C GLY A 25 -11.64 12.63 -2.68
N LYS A 26 -10.66 11.96 -2.06
CA LYS A 26 -10.34 12.12 -0.65
C LYS A 26 -8.97 12.77 -0.48
N ASN A 27 -8.81 13.53 0.61
CA ASN A 27 -7.52 14.14 0.91
C ASN A 27 -6.55 13.17 1.56
N GLU A 28 -7.07 12.06 2.09
CA GLU A 28 -6.23 11.02 2.69
C GLU A 28 -6.98 9.70 2.71
N ILE A 29 -6.25 8.63 3.01
CA ILE A 29 -6.81 7.28 3.08
C ILE A 29 -7.34 7.05 4.49
N ASN A 30 -8.61 6.64 4.61
CA ASN A 30 -9.27 6.45 5.90
C ASN A 30 -9.74 5.01 6.13
N TYR A 31 -9.30 4.07 5.31
CA TYR A 31 -9.76 2.70 5.48
C TYR A 31 -9.28 2.14 6.83
N ALA A 32 -10.21 1.54 7.58
CA ALA A 32 -9.91 0.93 8.87
C ALA A 32 -10.83 -0.25 9.10
N LEU A 33 -10.32 -1.25 9.82
CA LEU A 33 -11.14 -2.41 10.18
C LEU A 33 -12.15 -2.02 11.26
N PRO A 34 -13.37 -2.62 11.20
CA PRO A 34 -14.31 -2.49 12.31
C PRO A 34 -13.74 -3.03 13.62
N ASP A 35 -14.35 -2.67 14.74
CA ASP A 35 -13.88 -3.06 16.07
C ASP A 35 -13.96 -4.57 16.31
N THR A 36 -14.94 -5.25 15.72
CA THR A 36 -15.16 -6.67 15.94
C THR A 36 -15.31 -7.39 14.62
N GLU A 37 -14.88 -8.67 14.59
CA GLU A 37 -14.84 -9.45 13.36
C GLU A 37 -16.23 -9.75 12.80
N ASP A 38 -17.26 -9.76 13.63
CA ASP A 38 -18.63 -10.01 13.16
C ASP A 38 -19.12 -8.88 12.25
N LYS A 39 -18.46 -7.73 12.26
CA LYS A 39 -18.80 -6.59 11.40
C LYS A 39 -17.96 -6.53 10.14
N TYR A 40 -17.05 -7.46 9.94
CA TYR A 40 -16.16 -7.44 8.78
C TYR A 40 -16.91 -7.72 7.49
N SER A 41 -16.65 -6.88 6.49
CA SER A 41 -17.03 -7.18 5.11
C SER A 41 -16.04 -8.17 4.51
N ASP A 42 -16.30 -8.61 3.27
CA ASP A 42 -15.33 -9.45 2.56
C ASP A 42 -14.01 -8.74 2.38
N THR A 43 -14.03 -7.43 2.07
CA THR A 43 -12.81 -6.63 1.94
C THR A 43 -12.06 -6.58 3.26
N ASP A 44 -12.78 -6.43 4.37
CA ASP A 44 -12.15 -6.41 5.69
C ASP A 44 -11.44 -7.72 6.01
N ARG A 45 -12.03 -8.85 5.63
CA ARG A 45 -11.40 -10.16 5.84
C ARG A 45 -10.12 -10.30 5.03
N ILE A 46 -10.14 -9.81 3.79
CA ILE A 46 -8.94 -9.81 2.95
C ILE A 46 -7.86 -8.98 3.63
N TYR A 47 -8.19 -7.75 4.02
CA TYR A 47 -7.22 -6.86 4.64
C TYR A 47 -6.64 -7.45 5.92
N ARG A 48 -7.49 -8.04 6.77
CA ARG A 48 -7.02 -8.65 8.02
C ARG A 48 -5.99 -9.74 7.75
N LYS A 49 -6.28 -10.58 6.76
CA LYS A 49 -5.36 -11.64 6.38
C LYS A 49 -4.03 -11.09 5.89
N LEU A 50 -4.08 -10.03 5.07
CA LEU A 50 -2.86 -9.40 4.56
C LEU A 50 -2.03 -8.80 5.70
N ARG A 51 -2.69 -8.14 6.66
CA ARG A 51 -2.00 -7.57 7.80
C ARG A 51 -1.36 -8.64 8.67
N ASP A 52 -2.04 -9.75 8.86
CA ASP A 52 -1.46 -10.87 9.63
C ASP A 52 -0.20 -11.41 8.96
N LEU A 53 -0.20 -11.51 7.63
CA LEU A 53 0.98 -11.95 6.89
C LEU A 53 2.13 -10.95 7.06
N VAL A 54 1.84 -9.68 6.93
CA VAL A 54 2.87 -8.63 7.10
C VAL A 54 3.46 -8.70 8.51
N ASP A 55 2.61 -8.83 9.52
CA ASP A 55 3.07 -8.86 10.91
C ASP A 55 3.89 -10.12 11.21
N ALA A 56 3.70 -11.17 10.43
CA ALA A 56 4.49 -12.39 10.54
C ALA A 56 5.78 -12.34 9.72
N GLY A 57 6.06 -11.22 9.06
CA GLY A 57 7.25 -11.06 8.23
C GLY A 57 7.10 -11.58 6.81
N GLU A 58 5.88 -11.99 6.43
CA GLU A 58 5.59 -12.57 5.11
C GLU A 58 5.07 -11.49 4.16
N ILE A 59 5.87 -10.44 3.95
CA ILE A 59 5.43 -9.29 3.18
C ILE A 59 5.21 -9.64 1.71
N ASN A 60 6.13 -10.41 1.11
CA ASN A 60 5.98 -10.80 -0.29
C ASN A 60 4.73 -11.65 -0.52
N GLU A 61 4.43 -12.53 0.41
CA GLU A 61 3.22 -13.34 0.32
C GLU A 61 1.97 -12.48 0.48
N ALA A 62 2.01 -11.51 1.38
CA ALA A 62 0.89 -10.57 1.55
C ALA A 62 0.61 -9.85 0.24
N GLU A 63 1.65 -9.37 -0.43
CA GLU A 63 1.49 -8.66 -1.70
C GLU A 63 0.95 -9.59 -2.79
N ASN A 64 1.44 -10.84 -2.85
CA ASN A 64 0.91 -11.81 -3.81
C ASN A 64 -0.59 -12.03 -3.60
N GLN A 65 -1.01 -12.15 -2.36
CA GLN A 65 -2.43 -12.36 -2.05
C GLN A 65 -3.25 -11.12 -2.31
N LEU A 66 -2.68 -9.94 -2.12
CA LEU A 66 -3.36 -8.70 -2.49
C LEU A 66 -3.70 -8.72 -3.98
N TYR A 67 -2.72 -9.02 -4.83
CA TYR A 67 -2.95 -9.06 -6.27
C TYR A 67 -3.98 -10.11 -6.66
N GLU A 68 -3.97 -11.27 -6.01
CA GLU A 68 -4.91 -12.34 -6.32
C GLU A 68 -6.35 -11.99 -5.99
N ASN A 69 -6.54 -11.14 -4.98
CA ASN A 69 -7.87 -10.81 -4.48
C ASN A 69 -8.37 -9.42 -4.91
N LEU A 70 -7.57 -8.71 -5.70
CA LEU A 70 -7.90 -7.35 -6.07
C LEU A 70 -9.06 -7.32 -7.06
N ASP A 71 -10.10 -6.53 -6.74
CA ASP A 71 -11.23 -6.32 -7.63
C ASP A 71 -11.13 -4.89 -8.18
N GLU A 72 -10.80 -4.78 -9.45
CA GLU A 72 -10.58 -3.50 -10.13
C GLU A 72 -11.84 -2.66 -10.27
N ASN A 73 -13.00 -3.27 -10.03
CA ASN A 73 -14.28 -2.58 -10.13
C ASN A 73 -14.77 -2.08 -8.77
N ASP A 74 -14.00 -2.31 -7.71
CA ASP A 74 -14.39 -1.93 -6.36
C ASP A 74 -13.36 -0.97 -5.80
N THR A 75 -13.74 0.31 -5.69
CA THR A 75 -12.82 1.34 -5.19
C THR A 75 -12.44 1.13 -3.73
N GLU A 76 -13.24 0.38 -2.97
CA GLU A 76 -12.85 0.03 -1.61
C GLU A 76 -11.59 -0.84 -1.61
N HIS A 77 -11.43 -1.69 -2.63
CA HIS A 77 -10.21 -2.47 -2.79
C HIS A 77 -8.99 -1.58 -3.03
N LEU A 78 -9.16 -0.52 -3.81
CA LEU A 78 -8.08 0.44 -4.00
C LEU A 78 -7.70 1.11 -2.67
N GLU A 79 -8.70 1.53 -1.91
CA GLU A 79 -8.43 2.18 -0.63
C GLU A 79 -7.75 1.21 0.35
N MET A 80 -8.23 -0.02 0.40
CA MET A 80 -7.63 -1.07 1.22
C MET A 80 -6.16 -1.31 0.84
N ALA A 81 -5.89 -1.40 -0.47
CA ALA A 81 -4.53 -1.64 -0.95
C ALA A 81 -3.61 -0.47 -0.60
N MET A 82 -4.07 0.77 -0.77
CA MET A 82 -3.27 1.93 -0.41
C MET A 82 -3.00 1.97 1.09
N THR A 83 -3.97 1.56 1.90
CA THR A 83 -3.80 1.46 3.35
C THR A 83 -2.71 0.45 3.69
N LEU A 84 -2.70 -0.69 3.00
CA LEU A 84 -1.66 -1.70 3.23
C LEU A 84 -0.27 -1.15 2.89
N TYR A 85 -0.13 -0.46 1.74
CA TYR A 85 1.16 0.10 1.36
C TYR A 85 1.62 1.20 2.31
N MET A 86 0.69 1.98 2.86
CA MET A 86 1.04 2.97 3.88
C MET A 86 1.53 2.29 5.16
N TYR A 87 0.92 1.16 5.51
CA TYR A 87 1.37 0.38 6.65
C TYR A 87 2.80 -0.14 6.42
N LEU A 88 3.07 -0.68 5.24
CA LEU A 88 4.41 -1.15 4.88
C LEU A 88 5.42 0.00 4.94
N ASN A 89 5.01 1.17 4.48
CA ASN A 89 5.91 2.33 4.46
C ASN A 89 6.30 2.79 5.87
N GLN A 90 5.49 2.48 6.87
CA GLN A 90 5.76 2.88 8.26
C GLN A 90 6.65 1.87 9.00
N LEU A 91 6.88 0.70 8.44
CA LEU A 91 7.77 -0.28 9.06
C LEU A 91 9.20 0.24 9.02
N ASP A 92 9.99 -0.14 10.02
CA ASP A 92 11.38 0.30 10.01
C ASP A 92 12.20 -0.47 8.98
N ASP A 93 13.39 0.04 8.70
CA ASP A 93 14.25 -0.52 7.65
C ASP A 93 14.66 -1.95 7.96
N ASP A 94 14.91 -2.27 9.23
CA ASP A 94 15.31 -3.61 9.62
C ASP A 94 14.19 -4.62 9.37
N THR A 95 12.95 -4.24 9.69
CA THR A 95 11.79 -5.09 9.46
C THR A 95 11.63 -5.39 7.98
N LEU A 96 11.74 -4.37 7.14
CA LEU A 96 11.64 -4.54 5.68
C LEU A 96 12.77 -5.42 5.17
N PHE A 97 14.01 -5.15 5.62
CA PHE A 97 15.16 -5.91 5.18
C PHE A 97 15.03 -7.39 5.54
N MET A 98 14.60 -7.68 6.76
CA MET A 98 14.42 -9.07 7.20
C MET A 98 13.34 -9.79 6.42
N ALA A 99 12.38 -9.07 5.89
CA ALA A 99 11.32 -9.64 5.06
C ALA A 99 11.71 -9.68 3.58
N ASN A 100 12.93 -9.28 3.24
CA ASN A 100 13.42 -9.22 1.88
C ASN A 100 12.53 -8.34 1.01
N TYR A 101 12.21 -7.14 1.53
CA TYR A 101 11.33 -6.21 0.87
C TYR A 101 11.92 -4.80 0.97
N SER A 102 11.65 -3.94 -0.02
CA SER A 102 12.25 -2.61 -0.07
C SER A 102 11.19 -1.55 -0.31
N ARG A 103 11.54 -0.29 -0.04
CA ARG A 103 10.63 0.83 -0.33
C ARG A 103 10.44 1.05 -1.82
N GLU A 104 11.44 0.69 -2.65
CA GLU A 104 11.24 0.69 -4.10
C GLU A 104 10.12 -0.26 -4.51
N GLU A 105 10.03 -1.40 -3.85
CA GLU A 105 8.95 -2.35 -4.13
C GLU A 105 7.60 -1.80 -3.69
N ILE A 106 7.56 -0.99 -2.63
CA ILE A 106 6.32 -0.29 -2.25
C ILE A 106 5.86 0.61 -3.39
N VAL A 107 6.77 1.40 -3.94
CA VAL A 107 6.45 2.30 -5.06
C VAL A 107 5.93 1.50 -6.26
N GLU A 108 6.63 0.43 -6.61
CA GLU A 108 6.22 -0.42 -7.73
C GLU A 108 4.82 -1.01 -7.50
N GLY A 109 4.57 -1.46 -6.28
CA GLY A 109 3.26 -2.03 -5.93
C GLY A 109 2.15 -1.00 -6.02
N ILE A 110 2.38 0.19 -5.49
CA ILE A 110 1.40 1.27 -5.56
C ILE A 110 1.05 1.58 -7.02
N ASN A 111 2.07 1.69 -7.87
CA ASN A 111 1.84 1.99 -9.27
C ASN A 111 1.13 0.83 -10.00
N SER A 112 1.48 -0.40 -9.68
CA SER A 112 0.82 -1.56 -10.29
C SER A 112 -0.66 -1.63 -9.92
N VAL A 113 -0.97 -1.45 -8.63
CA VAL A 113 -2.36 -1.48 -8.18
C VAL A 113 -3.13 -0.33 -8.82
N SER A 114 -2.55 0.88 -8.81
CA SER A 114 -3.21 2.05 -9.39
C SER A 114 -3.51 1.84 -10.86
N ALA A 115 -2.56 1.26 -11.61
CA ALA A 115 -2.75 0.98 -13.03
C ALA A 115 -3.90 0.02 -13.26
N SER A 116 -4.08 -0.96 -12.37
CA SER A 116 -5.21 -1.89 -12.45
C SER A 116 -6.56 -1.17 -12.37
N PHE A 117 -6.58 -0.02 -11.70
CA PHE A 117 -7.79 0.81 -11.57
C PHE A 117 -7.83 1.91 -12.63
N GLY A 118 -6.96 1.85 -13.64
CA GLY A 118 -6.95 2.83 -14.72
C GLY A 118 -6.25 4.13 -14.35
N ILE A 119 -5.50 4.15 -13.25
CA ILE A 119 -4.78 5.33 -12.82
C ILE A 119 -3.32 5.18 -13.18
N THR A 120 -2.87 5.97 -14.16
CA THR A 120 -1.49 5.93 -14.63
C THR A 120 -0.92 7.34 -14.60
N GLY A 121 0.37 7.46 -14.92
CA GLY A 121 1.02 8.77 -14.95
C GLY A 121 1.83 9.06 -13.70
N PHE A 122 1.83 8.16 -12.71
CA PHE A 122 2.60 8.33 -11.50
C PHE A 122 3.87 7.48 -11.47
N GLU A 123 4.18 6.79 -12.57
CA GLU A 123 5.30 5.85 -12.61
C GLU A 123 6.62 6.53 -12.28
N ASN A 124 6.76 7.79 -12.65
CA ASN A 124 7.97 8.55 -12.41
C ASN A 124 7.87 9.51 -11.22
N PHE A 125 6.78 9.40 -10.45
CA PHE A 125 6.54 10.31 -9.33
C PHE A 125 7.68 10.30 -8.32
N VAL A 126 8.27 9.14 -8.07
CA VAL A 126 9.33 8.96 -7.09
C VAL A 126 10.68 8.65 -7.72
N ASP A 127 10.73 8.28 -9.00
CA ASP A 127 11.95 7.81 -9.65
C ASP A 127 13.11 8.78 -9.54
N THR A 128 12.86 10.05 -9.90
CA THR A 128 13.93 11.05 -9.89
C THR A 128 14.39 11.37 -8.49
N THR A 129 13.58 11.09 -7.49
CA THR A 129 13.88 11.40 -6.11
C THR A 129 14.58 10.26 -5.40
N MET A 130 14.53 9.07 -5.97
CA MET A 130 15.13 7.87 -5.38
C MET A 130 16.55 7.60 -5.90
N VAL A 131 16.97 8.37 -6.86
CA VAL A 131 18.28 8.18 -7.51
C VAL A 131 19.37 8.87 -6.74
#